data_f2e4b2c02eb53adfcc59fc88933f216d
#
_entry.id   f2e4b2c02eb53adfcc59fc88933f216d
#
_cell.length_a   1.000
_cell.length_b   1.000
_cell.length_c   1.000
_cell.angle_alpha   90.00
_cell.angle_beta   90.00
_cell.angle_gamma   90.00
#
_symmetry.space_group_name_H-M   'P 1'
#
loop_
_entity.id
_entity.type
_entity.pdbx_description
1 polymer ?
#
loop_
_entity_poly.entity_id
_entity_poly.type
_entity_poly.pdbx_seq_one_letter_code
_entity_poly.pdbx_strand_id
1 'polypeptide(L)'
;VKSGHPRIELSYDNLGNVTKYGSMKLTYECGHRLSGIQGENISVSYRYAYDGTRTEKTINGKKTTFYYDGSVLLGEDRDDGTRIRYFRDNDSYTGFTIEKENYRTFYGYIKDASGSVLGLIDSQGYIVGTYVYDERGTILEIDANKNISDSKEAMELNPIRYRGYYYDTETGFYYLMSRYYNPLSLS
;
A
#
# COMPACT_ATOMS: atom_id res chain seq x y z
N VAL A 1 -30.01 11.10 15.75
CA VAL A 1 -29.50 9.85 15.17
C VAL A 1 -28.06 9.72 15.63
N LYS A 2 -27.75 8.79 16.55
CA LYS A 2 -26.37 8.51 17.00
C LYS A 2 -25.69 7.72 15.88
N SER A 3 -24.78 8.34 15.15
CA SER A 3 -23.82 7.64 14.27
C SER A 3 -22.77 6.96 15.17
N GLY A 4 -23.10 5.77 15.67
CA GLY A 4 -22.14 4.93 16.38
C GLY A 4 -21.20 4.31 15.38
N HIS A 5 -19.99 4.84 15.20
CA HIS A 5 -18.91 4.08 14.60
C HIS A 5 -18.66 2.87 15.49
N PRO A 6 -18.60 1.66 14.95
CA PRO A 6 -18.29 0.48 15.75
C PRO A 6 -16.95 0.72 16.45
N ARG A 7 -16.94 0.57 17.78
CA ARG A 7 -15.68 0.64 18.55
C ARG A 7 -14.81 -0.53 18.13
N ILE A 8 -13.68 -0.22 17.50
CA ILE A 8 -12.66 -1.22 17.17
C ILE A 8 -11.93 -1.57 18.46
N GLU A 9 -11.94 -2.86 18.83
CA GLU A 9 -11.20 -3.35 19.98
C GLU A 9 -9.71 -3.35 19.70
N LEU A 10 -8.92 -2.73 20.58
CA LEU A 10 -7.47 -2.65 20.50
C LEU A 10 -6.84 -3.34 21.71
N SER A 11 -5.75 -4.06 21.50
CA SER A 11 -4.89 -4.56 22.57
C SER A 11 -3.44 -4.23 22.24
N TYR A 12 -2.62 -4.08 23.26
CA TYR A 12 -1.20 -3.70 23.11
C TYR A 12 -0.31 -4.68 23.87
N ASP A 13 0.93 -4.82 23.42
CA ASP A 13 1.98 -5.47 24.22
C ASP A 13 2.67 -4.46 25.17
N ASN A 14 3.64 -4.95 25.93
CA ASN A 14 4.40 -4.12 26.88
C ASN A 14 5.29 -3.06 26.20
N LEU A 15 5.52 -3.16 24.89
CA LEU A 15 6.27 -2.19 24.10
C LEU A 15 5.36 -1.16 23.42
N GLY A 16 4.04 -1.28 23.59
CA GLY A 16 3.06 -0.40 22.97
C GLY A 16 2.67 -0.78 21.54
N ASN A 17 3.07 -1.94 21.03
CA ASN A 17 2.62 -2.41 19.73
C ASN A 17 1.16 -2.89 19.81
N VAL A 18 0.37 -2.59 18.78
CA VAL A 18 -1.01 -3.06 18.66
C VAL A 18 -0.99 -4.56 18.33
N THR A 19 -1.36 -5.40 19.28
CA THR A 19 -1.40 -6.87 19.10
C THR A 19 -2.76 -7.38 18.64
N LYS A 20 -3.82 -6.57 18.79
CA LYS A 20 -5.17 -6.84 18.30
C LYS A 20 -5.78 -5.58 17.73
N TYR A 21 -6.38 -5.68 16.55
CA TYR A 21 -7.12 -4.63 15.88
C TYR A 21 -8.42 -5.22 15.33
N GLY A 22 -9.51 -5.03 16.03
CA GLY A 22 -10.78 -5.69 15.76
C GLY A 22 -10.63 -7.22 15.80
N SER A 23 -10.90 -7.91 14.69
CA SER A 23 -10.73 -9.36 14.54
C SER A 23 -9.30 -9.77 14.14
N MET A 24 -8.43 -8.83 13.81
CA MET A 24 -7.05 -9.12 13.38
C MET A 24 -6.12 -9.22 14.59
N LYS A 25 -5.25 -10.24 14.57
CA LYS A 25 -4.13 -10.42 15.51
C LYS A 25 -2.85 -10.02 14.78
N LEU A 26 -2.05 -9.13 15.40
CA LEU A 26 -0.79 -8.64 14.88
C LEU A 26 0.37 -9.22 15.70
N THR A 27 1.45 -9.60 15.02
CA THR A 27 2.68 -10.12 15.64
C THR A 27 3.87 -9.27 15.22
N TYR A 28 4.83 -9.10 16.14
CA TYR A 28 6.00 -8.26 15.92
C TYR A 28 7.28 -9.03 16.20
N GLU A 29 8.35 -8.61 15.55
CA GLU A 29 9.73 -9.06 15.79
C GLU A 29 10.65 -7.85 16.01
N CYS A 30 11.83 -8.07 16.58
CA CYS A 30 12.82 -7.01 16.82
C CYS A 30 12.22 -5.73 17.45
N GLY A 31 11.28 -5.89 18.38
CA GLY A 31 10.60 -4.82 19.12
C GLY A 31 9.35 -4.30 18.44
N HIS A 32 9.47 -3.47 17.41
CA HIS A 32 8.31 -2.79 16.77
C HIS A 32 8.09 -3.18 15.31
N ARG A 33 8.80 -4.18 14.79
CA ARG A 33 8.70 -4.59 13.40
C ARG A 33 7.55 -5.56 13.20
N LEU A 34 6.50 -5.15 12.50
CA LEU A 34 5.33 -5.99 12.23
C LEU A 34 5.76 -7.20 11.39
N SER A 35 5.67 -8.42 11.93
CA SER A 35 6.06 -9.66 11.24
C SER A 35 4.89 -10.43 10.67
N GLY A 36 3.67 -10.21 11.17
CA GLY A 36 2.50 -10.90 10.65
C GLY A 36 1.18 -10.34 11.11
N ILE A 37 0.14 -10.67 10.35
CA ILE A 37 -1.25 -10.35 10.64
C ILE A 37 -2.08 -11.60 10.36
N GLN A 38 -2.93 -11.97 11.31
CA GLN A 38 -3.87 -13.08 11.20
C GLN A 38 -5.29 -12.57 11.46
N GLY A 39 -6.15 -12.69 10.47
CA GLY A 39 -7.60 -12.43 10.55
C GLY A 39 -8.41 -13.65 10.15
N GLU A 40 -9.72 -13.50 10.05
CA GLU A 40 -10.65 -14.59 9.72
C GLU A 40 -10.37 -15.19 8.32
N ASN A 41 -10.18 -14.33 7.31
CA ASN A 41 -9.95 -14.73 5.92
C ASN A 41 -8.61 -14.20 5.37
N ILE A 42 -7.71 -13.75 6.24
CA ILE A 42 -6.45 -13.15 5.86
C ILE A 42 -5.32 -13.64 6.76
N SER A 43 -4.23 -14.06 6.12
CA SER A 43 -2.96 -14.35 6.75
C SER A 43 -1.86 -13.60 6.00
N VAL A 44 -1.18 -12.70 6.69
CA VAL A 44 -0.07 -11.92 6.12
C VAL A 44 1.19 -12.18 6.91
N SER A 45 2.30 -12.36 6.23
CA SER A 45 3.62 -12.37 6.82
C SER A 45 4.55 -11.42 6.08
N TYR A 46 5.46 -10.79 6.82
CA TYR A 46 6.45 -9.87 6.31
C TYR A 46 7.85 -10.35 6.62
N ARG A 47 8.79 -10.12 5.70
CA ARG A 47 10.21 -10.33 5.91
C ARG A 47 10.97 -9.03 5.68
N TYR A 48 12.04 -8.85 6.42
CA TYR A 48 12.84 -7.64 6.41
C TYR A 48 14.31 -7.97 6.24
N ALA A 49 15.04 -7.09 5.57
CA ALA A 49 16.48 -7.09 5.58
C ALA A 49 17.00 -6.65 6.95
N TYR A 50 18.32 -6.77 7.16
CA TYR A 50 18.99 -6.38 8.40
C TYR A 50 18.75 -4.90 8.76
N ASP A 51 18.74 -4.02 7.76
CA ASP A 51 18.51 -2.58 7.91
C ASP A 51 17.05 -2.21 8.24
N GLY A 52 16.14 -3.20 8.26
CA GLY A 52 14.72 -2.98 8.52
C GLY A 52 13.86 -2.74 7.29
N THR A 53 14.44 -2.78 6.10
CA THR A 53 13.71 -2.66 4.84
C THR A 53 12.86 -3.92 4.59
N ARG A 54 11.58 -3.77 4.28
CA ARG A 54 10.67 -4.90 3.99
C ARG A 54 11.01 -5.51 2.63
N THR A 55 11.53 -6.72 2.62
CA THR A 55 11.95 -7.42 1.39
C THR A 55 10.89 -8.33 0.80
N GLU A 56 10.00 -8.87 1.63
CA GLU A 56 8.93 -9.75 1.18
C GLU A 56 7.64 -9.50 1.95
N LYS A 57 6.54 -9.74 1.28
CA LYS A 57 5.18 -9.82 1.83
C LYS A 57 4.50 -11.07 1.29
N THR A 58 3.89 -11.87 2.14
CA THR A 58 3.10 -13.02 1.71
C THR A 58 1.68 -12.89 2.23
N ILE A 59 0.69 -12.93 1.35
CA ILE A 59 -0.74 -12.83 1.67
C ILE A 59 -1.41 -14.11 1.23
N ASN A 60 -1.96 -14.87 2.18
CA ASN A 60 -2.64 -16.14 1.90
C ASN A 60 -1.81 -17.09 1.02
N GLY A 61 -0.49 -17.14 1.26
CA GLY A 61 0.47 -17.96 0.52
C GLY A 61 1.02 -17.33 -0.76
N LYS A 62 0.48 -16.20 -1.23
CA LYS A 62 0.98 -15.49 -2.41
C LYS A 62 2.03 -14.47 -2.02
N LYS A 63 3.23 -14.60 -2.57
CA LYS A 63 4.38 -13.77 -2.23
C LYS A 63 4.53 -12.58 -3.18
N THR A 64 4.96 -11.46 -2.60
CA THR A 64 5.48 -10.28 -3.28
C THR A 64 6.90 -10.03 -2.79
N THR A 65 7.85 -9.88 -3.69
CA THR A 65 9.25 -9.53 -3.40
C THR A 65 9.51 -8.08 -3.78
N PHE A 66 10.15 -7.31 -2.90
CA PHE A 66 10.43 -5.89 -3.07
C PHE A 66 11.90 -5.64 -3.37
N TYR A 67 12.18 -4.67 -4.23
CA TYR A 67 13.52 -4.28 -4.65
C TYR A 67 13.78 -2.81 -4.29
N TYR A 68 14.93 -2.56 -3.67
CA TYR A 68 15.30 -1.24 -3.18
C TYR A 68 16.69 -0.81 -3.64
N ASP A 69 16.90 0.51 -3.70
CA ASP A 69 18.21 1.15 -3.68
C ASP A 69 18.28 2.01 -2.43
N GLY A 70 19.06 1.57 -1.44
CA GLY A 70 18.98 2.13 -0.10
C GLY A 70 17.55 2.02 0.48
N SER A 71 16.93 3.16 0.80
CA SER A 71 15.56 3.23 1.29
C SER A 71 14.50 3.44 0.18
N VAL A 72 14.94 3.53 -1.08
CA VAL A 72 14.07 3.82 -2.22
C VAL A 72 13.51 2.53 -2.79
N LEU A 73 12.18 2.37 -2.78
CA LEU A 73 11.52 1.24 -3.44
C LEU A 73 11.58 1.45 -4.96
N LEU A 74 12.26 0.52 -5.66
CA LEU A 74 12.41 0.53 -7.12
C LEU A 74 11.33 -0.30 -7.81
N GLY A 75 10.82 -1.34 -7.15
CA GLY A 75 9.82 -2.22 -7.75
C GLY A 75 9.44 -3.38 -6.87
N GLU A 76 8.51 -4.17 -7.39
CA GLU A 76 8.05 -5.42 -6.78
C GLU A 76 7.73 -6.47 -7.84
N ASP A 77 7.95 -7.74 -7.49
CA ASP A 77 7.56 -8.91 -8.28
C ASP A 77 6.57 -9.75 -7.48
N ARG A 78 5.47 -10.13 -8.09
CA ARG A 78 4.40 -10.94 -7.50
C ARG A 78 4.41 -12.36 -8.06
N ASP A 79 3.96 -13.32 -7.27
CA ASP A 79 3.91 -14.75 -7.66
C ASP A 79 3.01 -15.03 -8.88
N ASP A 80 2.09 -14.11 -9.21
CA ASP A 80 1.25 -14.20 -10.41
C ASP A 80 1.95 -13.74 -11.69
N GLY A 81 3.25 -13.40 -11.61
CA GLY A 81 4.06 -12.90 -12.73
C GLY A 81 3.93 -11.40 -12.97
N THR A 82 3.10 -10.70 -12.22
CA THR A 82 2.99 -9.23 -12.29
C THR A 82 4.25 -8.60 -11.70
N ARG A 83 4.85 -7.66 -12.43
CA ARG A 83 5.98 -6.84 -11.98
C ARG A 83 5.59 -5.38 -12.02
N ILE A 84 5.89 -4.66 -10.96
CA ILE A 84 5.69 -3.22 -10.88
C ILE A 84 7.05 -2.55 -10.73
N ARG A 85 7.31 -1.50 -11.54
CA ARG A 85 8.55 -0.72 -11.47
C ARG A 85 8.17 0.75 -11.27
N TYR A 86 8.79 1.38 -10.27
CA TYR A 86 8.49 2.75 -9.87
C TYR A 86 9.50 3.72 -10.47
N PHE A 87 9.01 4.87 -10.90
CA PHE A 87 9.83 5.97 -11.41
C PHE A 87 9.84 7.11 -10.40
N ARG A 88 10.98 7.76 -10.30
CA ARG A 88 11.16 8.90 -9.40
C ARG A 88 11.83 10.05 -10.12
N ASP A 89 11.53 11.25 -9.63
CA ASP A 89 12.26 12.46 -9.89
C ASP A 89 12.67 13.04 -8.55
N ASN A 90 14.00 13.16 -8.32
CA ASN A 90 14.57 13.54 -7.03
C ASN A 90 13.99 12.70 -5.86
N ASP A 91 13.19 13.33 -5.01
CA ASP A 91 12.66 12.72 -3.78
C ASP A 91 11.23 12.17 -3.90
N SER A 92 10.63 12.21 -5.09
CA SER A 92 9.21 11.90 -5.25
C SER A 92 8.94 10.89 -6.36
N TYR A 93 8.02 9.94 -6.13
CA TYR A 93 7.52 9.06 -7.18
C TYR A 93 6.73 9.85 -8.22
N THR A 94 7.00 9.58 -9.50
CA THR A 94 6.36 10.24 -10.66
C THR A 94 5.43 9.30 -11.42
N GLY A 95 5.57 8.00 -11.23
CA GLY A 95 4.75 7.02 -11.92
C GLY A 95 5.27 5.60 -11.70
N PHE A 96 4.67 4.66 -12.41
CA PHE A 96 5.05 3.25 -12.38
C PHE A 96 4.71 2.56 -13.70
N THR A 97 5.32 1.38 -13.93
CA THR A 97 4.87 0.44 -14.95
C THR A 97 4.28 -0.80 -14.32
N ILE A 98 3.26 -1.36 -14.97
CA ILE A 98 2.81 -2.74 -14.77
C ILE A 98 3.36 -3.55 -15.93
N GLU A 99 4.11 -4.60 -15.60
CA GLU A 99 4.67 -5.54 -16.56
C GLU A 99 4.07 -6.93 -16.31
N LYS A 100 3.55 -7.54 -17.34
CA LYS A 100 3.09 -8.93 -17.40
C LYS A 100 3.70 -9.59 -18.64
N GLU A 101 3.55 -10.91 -18.77
CA GLU A 101 4.20 -11.69 -19.81
C GLU A 101 4.18 -11.07 -21.22
N ASN A 102 3.04 -10.45 -21.60
CA ASN A 102 2.79 -9.98 -22.97
C ASN A 102 2.66 -8.46 -23.10
N TYR A 103 2.72 -7.70 -22.00
CA TYR A 103 2.57 -6.24 -22.06
C TYR A 103 3.28 -5.51 -20.93
N ARG A 104 3.58 -4.25 -21.23
CA ARG A 104 4.10 -3.27 -20.29
C ARG A 104 3.36 -1.97 -20.48
N THR A 105 2.71 -1.49 -19.43
CA THR A 105 1.95 -0.24 -19.47
C THR A 105 2.50 0.73 -18.43
N PHE A 106 2.70 1.99 -18.83
CA PHE A 106 3.15 3.08 -17.97
C PHE A 106 1.96 3.90 -17.48
N TYR A 107 2.03 4.30 -16.20
CA TYR A 107 1.10 5.23 -15.57
C TYR A 107 1.87 6.32 -14.82
N GLY A 108 1.53 7.59 -15.11
CA GLY A 108 2.04 8.76 -14.40
C GLY A 108 1.15 9.13 -13.23
N TYR A 109 1.71 9.79 -12.21
CA TYR A 109 1.00 10.26 -11.03
C TYR A 109 0.53 11.71 -11.16
N ILE A 110 -0.75 11.96 -10.85
CA ILE A 110 -1.27 13.27 -10.50
C ILE A 110 -1.21 13.37 -8.97
N LYS A 111 -0.51 14.40 -8.45
CA LYS A 111 -0.26 14.55 -7.00
C LYS A 111 -0.66 15.91 -6.48
N ASP A 112 -0.99 15.96 -5.18
CA ASP A 112 -1.09 17.20 -4.43
C ASP A 112 0.28 17.69 -3.93
N ALA A 113 0.29 18.84 -3.26
CA ALA A 113 1.50 19.43 -2.70
C ALA A 113 2.12 18.61 -1.54
N SER A 114 1.37 17.71 -0.93
CA SER A 114 1.84 16.79 0.12
C SER A 114 2.45 15.49 -0.42
N GLY A 115 2.40 15.29 -1.74
CA GLY A 115 2.85 14.08 -2.42
C GLY A 115 1.81 12.97 -2.48
N SER A 116 0.56 13.22 -2.06
CA SER A 116 -0.51 12.23 -2.19
C SER A 116 -0.88 12.05 -3.66
N VAL A 117 -0.98 10.80 -4.11
CA VAL A 117 -1.42 10.47 -5.47
C VAL A 117 -2.94 10.66 -5.54
N LEU A 118 -3.40 11.67 -6.28
CA LEU A 118 -4.81 11.95 -6.49
C LEU A 118 -5.38 11.26 -7.72
N GLY A 119 -4.52 10.78 -8.63
CA GLY A 119 -4.95 10.09 -9.83
C GLY A 119 -3.81 9.53 -10.64
N LEU A 120 -4.18 8.77 -11.66
CA LEU A 120 -3.28 8.19 -12.65
C LEU A 120 -3.59 8.75 -14.03
N ILE A 121 -2.53 8.96 -14.82
CA ILE A 121 -2.62 9.26 -16.25
C ILE A 121 -1.89 8.18 -17.04
N ASP A 122 -2.36 7.90 -18.24
CA ASP A 122 -1.65 7.02 -19.18
C ASP A 122 -0.53 7.75 -19.95
N SER A 123 0.16 7.04 -20.83
CA SER A 123 1.24 7.60 -21.66
C SER A 123 0.77 8.66 -22.68
N GLN A 124 -0.53 8.77 -22.93
CA GLN A 124 -1.15 9.76 -23.80
C GLN A 124 -1.68 10.97 -23.02
N GLY A 125 -1.62 10.94 -21.69
CA GLY A 125 -2.11 12.01 -20.82
C GLY A 125 -3.59 11.90 -20.45
N TYR A 126 -4.28 10.80 -20.77
CA TYR A 126 -5.67 10.61 -20.37
C TYR A 126 -5.73 10.16 -18.89
N ILE A 127 -6.72 10.69 -18.18
CA ILE A 127 -6.98 10.30 -16.79
C ILE A 127 -7.51 8.87 -16.75
N VAL A 128 -6.73 7.98 -16.13
CA VAL A 128 -7.05 6.56 -15.92
C VAL A 128 -8.01 6.38 -14.74
N GLY A 129 -7.88 7.20 -13.73
CA GLY A 129 -8.76 7.21 -12.56
C GLY A 129 -8.25 8.14 -11.48
N THR A 130 -9.06 8.29 -10.42
CA THR A 130 -8.79 9.19 -9.30
C THR A 130 -8.97 8.50 -7.95
N TYR A 131 -8.28 9.03 -6.92
CA TYR A 131 -8.43 8.66 -5.51
C TYR A 131 -8.93 9.86 -4.72
N VAL A 132 -9.87 9.63 -3.82
CA VAL A 132 -10.31 10.62 -2.84
C VAL A 132 -9.95 10.12 -1.45
N TYR A 133 -9.31 10.98 -0.66
CA TYR A 133 -8.91 10.68 0.71
C TYR A 133 -9.59 11.62 1.70
N ASP A 134 -9.78 11.16 2.93
CA ASP A 134 -10.00 12.06 4.05
C ASP A 134 -8.67 12.71 4.52
N GLU A 135 -8.73 13.56 5.50
CA GLU A 135 -7.58 14.27 6.07
C GLU A 135 -6.52 13.35 6.69
N ARG A 136 -6.89 12.08 6.99
CA ARG A 136 -6.02 11.06 7.58
C ARG A 136 -5.46 10.07 6.56
N GLY A 137 -5.90 10.18 5.30
CA GLY A 137 -5.48 9.28 4.23
C GLY A 137 -6.34 8.02 4.11
N THR A 138 -7.51 7.97 4.76
CA THR A 138 -8.50 6.93 4.47
C THR A 138 -8.99 7.12 3.05
N ILE A 139 -8.96 6.05 2.25
CA ILE A 139 -9.50 6.11 0.89
C ILE A 139 -11.02 6.10 0.97
N LEU A 140 -11.64 7.20 0.54
CA LEU A 140 -13.08 7.37 0.50
C LEU A 140 -13.67 6.87 -0.82
N GLU A 141 -12.93 7.06 -1.92
CA GLU A 141 -13.38 6.68 -3.25
C GLU A 141 -12.19 6.35 -4.15
N ILE A 142 -12.39 5.37 -5.03
CA ILE A 142 -11.52 5.05 -6.16
C ILE A 142 -12.43 5.04 -7.39
N ASP A 143 -12.28 6.03 -8.27
CA ASP A 143 -13.03 6.12 -9.52
C ASP A 143 -12.12 5.77 -10.68
N ALA A 144 -12.37 4.62 -11.31
CA ALA A 144 -11.66 4.15 -12.50
C ALA A 144 -12.40 4.55 -13.77
N ASN A 145 -11.67 5.07 -14.76
CA ASN A 145 -12.24 5.50 -16.03
C ASN A 145 -12.74 4.30 -16.84
N LYS A 146 -14.06 4.15 -16.95
CA LYS A 146 -14.72 3.02 -17.61
C LYS A 146 -14.42 2.92 -19.13
N ASN A 147 -13.91 4.00 -19.73
CA ASN A 147 -13.56 4.03 -21.14
C ASN A 147 -12.13 3.51 -21.41
N ILE A 148 -11.35 3.22 -20.34
CA ILE A 148 -9.99 2.67 -20.42
C ILE A 148 -10.04 1.25 -19.84
N SER A 149 -9.75 0.24 -20.67
CA SER A 149 -9.94 -1.19 -20.32
C SER A 149 -9.22 -1.61 -19.04
N ASP A 150 -8.00 -1.12 -18.84
CA ASP A 150 -7.12 -1.55 -17.75
C ASP A 150 -7.15 -0.59 -16.54
N SER A 151 -8.06 0.40 -16.57
CA SER A 151 -8.11 1.46 -15.56
C SER A 151 -8.32 0.92 -14.15
N LYS A 152 -9.27 0.01 -13.97
CA LYS A 152 -9.56 -0.60 -12.67
C LYS A 152 -8.35 -1.36 -12.13
N GLU A 153 -7.71 -2.17 -12.95
CA GLU A 153 -6.51 -2.91 -12.58
C GLU A 153 -5.36 -1.97 -12.18
N ALA A 154 -5.12 -0.92 -12.96
CA ALA A 154 -4.08 0.07 -12.67
C ALA A 154 -4.32 0.77 -11.34
N MET A 155 -5.57 1.18 -11.06
CA MET A 155 -5.96 1.82 -9.81
C MET A 155 -5.81 0.89 -8.59
N GLU A 156 -6.15 -0.39 -8.74
CA GLU A 156 -6.02 -1.39 -7.68
C GLU A 156 -4.56 -1.79 -7.42
N LEU A 157 -3.77 -1.96 -8.49
CA LEU A 157 -2.37 -2.39 -8.42
C LEU A 157 -1.43 -1.28 -7.94
N ASN A 158 -1.80 0.00 -8.09
CA ASN A 158 -0.99 1.11 -7.59
C ASN A 158 -0.95 1.13 -6.06
N PRO A 159 0.22 0.90 -5.42
CA PRO A 159 0.30 0.95 -3.97
C PRO A 159 0.76 2.32 -3.45
N ILE A 160 1.35 3.18 -4.29
CA ILE A 160 1.81 4.50 -3.84
C ILE A 160 0.62 5.46 -3.81
N ARG A 161 0.22 5.88 -2.62
CA ARG A 161 -1.04 6.63 -2.43
C ARG A 161 -0.85 7.87 -1.56
N TYR A 162 -1.52 7.95 -0.42
CA TYR A 162 -1.49 9.12 0.48
C TYR A 162 -0.07 9.47 0.91
N ARG A 163 0.34 10.71 0.71
CA ARG A 163 1.68 11.26 0.98
C ARG A 163 2.83 10.46 0.35
N GLY A 164 2.55 9.73 -0.74
CA GLY A 164 3.55 8.90 -1.40
C GLY A 164 3.93 7.63 -0.66
N TYR A 165 3.18 7.24 0.37
CA TYR A 165 3.42 6.02 1.12
C TYR A 165 2.87 4.79 0.39
N TYR A 166 3.48 3.63 0.67
CA TYR A 166 3.02 2.35 0.18
C TYR A 166 1.80 1.87 0.95
N TYR A 167 0.68 1.69 0.27
CA TYR A 167 -0.58 1.22 0.83
C TYR A 167 -0.73 -0.29 0.67
N ASP A 168 -0.84 -1.00 1.78
CA ASP A 168 -1.14 -2.42 1.83
C ASP A 168 -2.66 -2.62 1.78
N THR A 169 -3.19 -2.91 0.58
CA THR A 169 -4.64 -3.00 0.31
C THR A 169 -5.34 -4.05 1.16
N GLU A 170 -4.63 -5.12 1.50
CA GLU A 170 -5.13 -6.25 2.30
C GLU A 170 -5.39 -5.90 3.77
N THR A 171 -4.70 -4.88 4.29
CA THR A 171 -4.83 -4.46 5.69
C THR A 171 -5.42 -3.06 5.84
N GLY A 172 -5.36 -2.25 4.79
CA GLY A 172 -5.68 -0.83 4.84
C GLY A 172 -4.62 0.03 5.53
N PHE A 173 -3.40 -0.50 5.73
CA PHE A 173 -2.31 0.20 6.39
C PHE A 173 -1.33 0.79 5.37
N TYR A 174 -0.70 1.90 5.75
CA TYR A 174 0.44 2.47 5.02
C TYR A 174 1.76 2.00 5.63
N TYR A 175 2.66 1.50 4.79
CA TYR A 175 4.01 1.17 5.20
C TYR A 175 4.93 2.39 5.03
N LEU A 176 5.51 2.84 6.14
CA LEU A 176 6.37 4.02 6.25
C LEU A 176 7.84 3.61 6.51
N MET A 177 8.30 2.52 5.92
CA MET A 177 9.64 1.93 6.10
C MET A 177 9.91 1.42 7.52
N SER A 178 9.82 2.27 8.54
CA SER A 178 10.11 1.91 9.94
C SER A 178 8.88 1.49 10.75
N ARG A 179 7.68 1.80 10.25
CA ARG A 179 6.40 1.56 10.96
C ARG A 179 5.23 1.46 9.98
N TYR A 180 4.11 1.01 10.51
CA TYR A 180 2.83 1.02 9.80
C TYR A 180 1.94 2.14 10.35
N TYR A 181 1.22 2.79 9.47
CA TYR A 181 0.23 3.80 9.80
C TYR A 181 -1.16 3.28 9.41
N ASN A 182 -2.08 3.25 10.36
CA ASN A 182 -3.47 2.91 10.12
C ASN A 182 -4.31 4.18 10.11
N PRO A 183 -4.87 4.62 8.98
CA PRO A 183 -5.64 5.85 8.90
C PRO A 183 -6.97 5.80 9.69
N LEU A 184 -7.46 4.60 10.02
CA LEU A 184 -8.68 4.40 10.80
C LEU A 184 -8.43 4.38 12.32
N SER A 185 -7.17 4.26 12.77
CA SER A 185 -6.87 4.31 14.20
C SER A 185 -6.95 5.75 14.70
N LEU A 186 -7.74 5.94 15.75
CA LEU A 186 -7.64 7.15 16.58
C LEU A 186 -6.34 6.98 17.40
N SER A 187 -5.26 7.58 16.97
CA SER A 187 -4.07 7.75 17.80
C SER A 187 -4.27 8.88 18.80
#